data_ab43cabf267e9fd1e84f71d38c2328f1
#
_entry.id   ab43cabf267e9fd1e84f71d38c2328f1
#
_cell.length_a   1.000
_cell.length_b   1.000
_cell.length_c   1.000
_cell.angle_alpha   90.00
_cell.angle_beta   90.00
_cell.angle_gamma   90.00
#
_symmetry.space_group_name_H-M   'P 1'
#
loop_
_entity.id
_entity.type
_entity.pdbx_description
1 polymer ?
#
loop_
_entity_poly.entity_id
_entity_poly.type
_entity_poly.pdbx_seq_one_letter_code
_entity_poly.pdbx_strand_id
1 'polypeptide(L)'
;MIIEIFYQTRKCFVPRMNCADEVSMTNFHSDEYDDIHCSLKSFEEAFAFFEQLERNGDVKSYCNGANKSGRWIFQIYSTEFVEELAAVINRALGRRRKTPPVLEIMSGDGRLTEFLQPLVKRHCIATDSRDGRYNIGYPKWVETLDAMDAIAKYSPSFIIMCWEPYLSMTGIEIVKMGIPVAWIGNPNMCGHTDIFDRYHIPLESKFALSRHDIFMEKEFKTDVFFFNCKPKWI
;
A
#
# COMPACT_ATOMS: atom_id res chain seq x y z
N MET A 1 -22.28 -31.95 26.84
CA MET A 1 -21.03 -31.37 27.34
C MET A 1 -20.69 -30.23 26.38
N ILE A 2 -21.17 -29.02 26.72
CA ILE A 2 -21.10 -27.80 25.89
C ILE A 2 -19.80 -27.11 26.28
N ILE A 3 -18.90 -26.90 25.31
CA ILE A 3 -17.67 -26.13 25.52
C ILE A 3 -18.01 -24.68 25.18
N GLU A 4 -18.18 -23.85 26.19
CA GLU A 4 -18.25 -22.39 26.06
C GLU A 4 -16.85 -21.85 25.77
N ILE A 5 -16.68 -21.30 24.58
CA ILE A 5 -15.47 -20.55 24.21
C ILE A 5 -15.72 -19.09 24.64
N PHE A 6 -15.04 -18.68 25.69
CA PHE A 6 -15.01 -17.28 26.15
C PHE A 6 -14.26 -16.42 25.13
N TYR A 7 -14.99 -15.60 24.38
CA TYR A 7 -14.43 -14.45 23.68
C TYR A 7 -14.26 -13.30 24.68
N GLN A 8 -13.04 -13.09 25.15
CA GLN A 8 -12.69 -11.84 25.84
C GLN A 8 -12.60 -10.71 24.83
N THR A 9 -13.64 -9.86 24.81
CA THR A 9 -13.62 -8.59 24.11
C THR A 9 -12.60 -7.66 24.80
N ARG A 10 -11.41 -7.54 24.23
CA ARG A 10 -10.49 -6.44 24.56
C ARG A 10 -11.08 -5.16 23.99
N LYS A 11 -11.63 -4.32 24.87
CA LYS A 11 -11.94 -2.92 24.57
C LYS A 11 -10.61 -2.22 24.26
N CYS A 12 -10.32 -2.00 22.99
CA CYS A 12 -9.26 -1.10 22.57
C CYS A 12 -9.65 0.32 23.01
N PHE A 13 -8.94 0.83 23.98
CA PHE A 13 -9.01 2.23 24.39
C PHE A 13 -8.29 3.04 23.30
N VAL A 14 -9.06 3.70 22.43
CA VAL A 14 -8.52 4.65 21.45
C VAL A 14 -8.37 5.99 22.19
N PRO A 15 -7.15 6.50 22.42
CA PRO A 15 -6.98 7.84 22.94
C PRO A 15 -7.54 8.84 21.94
N ARG A 16 -8.46 9.69 22.36
CA ARG A 16 -8.85 10.89 21.59
C ARG A 16 -7.58 11.74 21.44
N MET A 17 -7.01 11.76 20.24
CA MET A 17 -6.00 12.76 19.89
C MET A 17 -6.70 14.12 19.85
N ASN A 18 -6.45 14.94 20.87
CA ASN A 18 -6.76 16.35 20.83
C ASN A 18 -5.91 17.00 19.71
N CYS A 19 -6.59 17.56 18.71
CA CYS A 19 -5.99 18.44 17.71
C CYS A 19 -5.67 19.81 18.35
N ALA A 20 -4.69 19.88 19.22
CA ALA A 20 -4.16 21.15 19.73
C ALA A 20 -2.78 20.92 20.38
N ASP A 21 -1.84 20.37 19.62
CA ASP A 21 -0.42 20.60 19.87
C ASP A 21 0.17 21.16 18.58
N GLU A 22 0.12 22.48 18.48
CA GLU A 22 1.01 23.25 17.61
C GLU A 22 2.45 23.04 18.12
N VAL A 23 3.04 21.92 17.71
CA VAL A 23 4.47 21.74 17.84
C VAL A 23 5.11 22.75 16.90
N SER A 24 5.76 23.75 17.50
CA SER A 24 6.69 24.68 16.88
C SER A 24 7.39 23.99 15.70
N MET A 25 7.12 24.48 14.49
CA MET A 25 7.89 24.10 13.29
C MET A 25 9.31 24.58 13.50
N THR A 26 10.15 23.75 14.09
CA THR A 26 11.60 23.89 13.96
C THR A 26 11.91 23.70 12.48
N ASN A 27 12.69 24.63 11.92
CA ASN A 27 13.13 24.66 10.53
C ASN A 27 13.80 23.30 10.17
N PHE A 28 13.01 22.34 9.68
CA PHE A 28 13.55 21.14 9.06
C PHE A 28 14.06 21.53 7.68
N HIS A 29 15.32 21.32 7.43
CA HIS A 29 15.89 21.42 6.09
C HIS A 29 15.27 20.29 5.25
N SER A 30 14.26 20.61 4.44
CA SER A 30 13.60 19.69 3.50
C SER A 30 14.56 19.11 2.44
N ASP A 31 15.79 19.57 2.42
CA ASP A 31 16.81 19.24 1.40
C ASP A 31 17.82 18.17 1.86
N GLU A 32 17.67 17.60 3.05
CA GLU A 32 18.70 16.72 3.63
C GLU A 32 18.64 15.29 3.10
N TYR A 33 17.44 14.77 2.81
CA TYR A 33 17.27 13.38 2.39
C TYR A 33 16.86 13.23 0.93
N ASP A 34 17.53 12.34 0.22
CA ASP A 34 17.10 11.92 -1.12
C ASP A 34 15.76 11.17 -1.05
N ASP A 35 14.98 11.24 -2.11
CA ASP A 35 13.76 10.42 -2.24
C ASP A 35 14.16 8.96 -2.53
N ILE A 36 13.87 8.06 -1.59
CA ILE A 36 14.18 6.62 -1.72
C ILE A 36 13.53 6.01 -2.97
N HIS A 37 12.44 6.57 -3.45
CA HIS A 37 11.71 6.09 -4.62
C HIS A 37 12.08 6.79 -5.94
N CYS A 38 13.17 7.57 -5.99
CA CYS A 38 13.72 8.03 -7.28
C CYS A 38 14.10 6.85 -8.19
N SER A 39 14.53 5.74 -7.60
CA SER A 39 14.77 4.47 -8.27
C SER A 39 14.46 3.32 -7.32
N LEU A 40 14.16 2.15 -7.88
CA LEU A 40 13.95 0.96 -7.08
C LEU A 40 15.26 0.52 -6.46
N LYS A 41 15.30 0.38 -5.13
CA LYS A 41 16.44 -0.05 -4.32
C LYS A 41 16.26 -1.50 -3.89
N SER A 42 17.36 -2.17 -3.52
CA SER A 42 17.26 -3.44 -2.83
C SER A 42 16.56 -3.28 -1.47
N PHE A 43 16.02 -4.37 -0.95
CA PHE A 43 15.42 -4.38 0.38
C PHE A 43 16.42 -3.96 1.45
N GLU A 44 17.66 -4.45 1.37
CA GLU A 44 18.69 -4.14 2.33
C GLU A 44 19.04 -2.64 2.35
N GLU A 45 19.16 -2.01 1.16
CA GLU A 45 19.40 -0.57 1.04
C GLU A 45 18.22 0.26 1.60
N ALA A 46 17.00 -0.11 1.24
CA ALA A 46 15.80 0.57 1.72
C ALA A 46 15.66 0.44 3.24
N PHE A 47 15.86 -0.77 3.76
CA PHE A 47 15.78 -1.05 5.18
C PHE A 47 16.82 -0.25 5.98
N ALA A 48 18.08 -0.30 5.57
CA ALA A 48 19.16 0.44 6.24
C ALA A 48 18.92 1.96 6.24
N PHE A 49 18.36 2.50 5.16
CA PHE A 49 18.01 3.90 5.08
C PHE A 49 16.92 4.26 6.10
N PHE A 50 15.86 3.44 6.23
CA PHE A 50 14.80 3.69 7.20
C PHE A 50 15.24 3.44 8.65
N GLU A 51 16.14 2.48 8.91
CA GLU A 51 16.79 2.35 10.23
C GLU A 51 17.52 3.65 10.62
N GLN A 52 18.20 4.29 9.67
CA GLN A 52 18.88 5.56 9.94
C GLN A 52 17.87 6.69 10.22
N LEU A 53 16.81 6.81 9.43
CA LEU A 53 15.74 7.78 9.68
C LEU A 53 15.10 7.58 11.06
N GLU A 54 14.90 6.32 11.47
CA GLU A 54 14.33 6.00 12.78
C GLU A 54 15.25 6.42 13.91
N ARG A 55 16.56 6.16 13.81
CA ARG A 55 17.55 6.61 14.81
C ARG A 55 17.56 8.12 14.97
N ASN A 56 17.31 8.85 13.88
CA ASN A 56 17.26 10.31 13.86
C ASN A 56 15.89 10.88 14.28
N GLY A 57 14.85 10.03 14.37
CA GLY A 57 13.48 10.46 14.63
C GLY A 57 12.77 11.07 13.40
N ASP A 58 13.30 10.86 12.20
CA ASP A 58 12.90 11.58 10.99
C ASP A 58 11.91 10.80 10.09
N VAL A 59 11.57 9.54 10.39
CA VAL A 59 10.70 8.72 9.55
C VAL A 59 9.40 9.45 9.21
N LYS A 60 8.73 10.05 10.21
CA LYS A 60 7.44 10.72 10.01
C LYS A 60 7.56 11.95 9.11
N SER A 61 8.54 12.82 9.36
CA SER A 61 8.76 14.03 8.56
C SER A 61 9.14 13.67 7.14
N TYR A 62 10.10 12.76 6.98
CA TYR A 62 10.55 12.26 5.68
C TYR A 62 9.39 11.70 4.85
N CYS A 63 8.58 10.80 5.44
CA CYS A 63 7.43 10.21 4.76
C CYS A 63 6.28 11.18 4.50
N ASN A 64 6.26 12.33 5.18
CA ASN A 64 5.29 13.41 4.95
C ASN A 64 5.80 14.46 3.94
N GLY A 65 6.80 14.15 3.15
CA GLY A 65 7.29 15.01 2.08
C GLY A 65 8.55 15.80 2.42
N ALA A 66 9.16 15.63 3.61
CA ALA A 66 10.47 16.22 3.92
C ALA A 66 11.60 15.40 3.26
N ASN A 67 11.52 15.26 1.94
CA ASN A 67 12.53 14.66 1.07
C ASN A 67 12.65 15.52 -0.19
N LYS A 68 13.76 15.41 -0.93
CA LYS A 68 14.06 16.26 -2.10
C LYS A 68 12.97 16.29 -3.18
N SER A 69 12.16 15.25 -3.29
CA SER A 69 11.06 15.19 -4.25
C SER A 69 9.71 15.65 -3.68
N GLY A 70 9.63 15.99 -2.38
CA GLY A 70 8.37 16.32 -1.71
C GLY A 70 7.37 15.15 -1.67
N ARG A 71 7.85 13.92 -1.82
CA ARG A 71 6.99 12.73 -1.97
C ARG A 71 6.42 12.28 -0.64
N TRP A 72 5.11 12.01 -0.63
CA TRP A 72 4.42 11.30 0.44
C TRP A 72 4.63 9.80 0.29
N ILE A 73 5.12 9.14 1.36
CA ILE A 73 5.47 7.72 1.35
C ILE A 73 4.66 7.02 2.44
N PHE A 74 3.84 6.06 2.04
CA PHE A 74 3.12 5.14 2.94
C PHE A 74 3.73 3.76 2.89
N GLN A 75 3.91 3.21 1.70
CA GLN A 75 4.56 1.95 1.44
C GLN A 75 5.99 2.20 0.96
N ILE A 76 6.92 1.40 1.44
CA ILE A 76 8.31 1.42 1.01
C ILE A 76 8.49 0.30 -0.01
N TYR A 77 8.95 0.65 -1.21
CA TYR A 77 9.12 -0.31 -2.29
C TYR A 77 10.59 -0.71 -2.41
N SER A 78 10.84 -2.02 -2.43
CA SER A 78 12.14 -2.60 -2.76
C SER A 78 12.03 -3.49 -4.00
N THR A 79 13.16 -3.79 -4.61
CA THR A 79 13.22 -4.69 -5.79
C THR A 79 12.55 -6.02 -5.48
N GLU A 80 12.89 -6.63 -4.36
CA GLU A 80 12.38 -7.94 -3.96
C GLU A 80 10.87 -7.92 -3.71
N PHE A 81 10.35 -6.88 -3.04
CA PHE A 81 8.92 -6.74 -2.81
C PHE A 81 8.13 -6.60 -4.12
N VAL A 82 8.62 -5.74 -5.02
CA VAL A 82 7.95 -5.50 -6.31
C VAL A 82 8.02 -6.75 -7.21
N GLU A 83 9.13 -7.49 -7.18
CA GLU A 83 9.28 -8.76 -7.90
C GLU A 83 8.34 -9.85 -7.37
N GLU A 84 8.22 -10.00 -6.04
CA GLU A 84 7.27 -10.94 -5.43
C GLU A 84 5.84 -10.62 -5.87
N LEU A 85 5.42 -9.35 -5.77
CA LEU A 85 4.09 -8.92 -6.18
C LEU A 85 3.85 -9.14 -7.67
N ALA A 86 4.82 -8.78 -8.53
CA ALA A 86 4.75 -9.01 -9.98
C ALA A 86 4.64 -10.50 -10.32
N ALA A 87 5.33 -11.36 -9.58
CA ALA A 87 5.27 -12.81 -9.78
C ALA A 87 3.86 -13.36 -9.52
N VAL A 88 3.20 -12.94 -8.42
CA VAL A 88 1.82 -13.34 -8.12
C VAL A 88 0.87 -12.84 -9.20
N ILE A 89 0.96 -11.55 -9.57
CA ILE A 89 0.14 -10.95 -10.62
C ILE A 89 0.29 -11.73 -11.94
N ASN A 90 1.52 -12.00 -12.37
CA ASN A 90 1.79 -12.73 -13.60
C ASN A 90 1.24 -14.16 -13.59
N ARG A 91 1.28 -14.85 -12.42
CA ARG A 91 0.67 -16.17 -12.27
C ARG A 91 -0.86 -16.11 -12.38
N ALA A 92 -1.47 -15.09 -11.76
CA ALA A 92 -2.92 -14.85 -11.83
C ALA A 92 -3.40 -14.57 -13.26
N LEU A 93 -2.66 -13.74 -13.99
CA LEU A 93 -3.00 -13.36 -15.36
C LEU A 93 -2.77 -14.48 -16.39
N GLY A 94 -1.87 -15.42 -16.10
CA GLY A 94 -1.53 -16.53 -16.99
C GLY A 94 -0.95 -16.06 -18.33
N ARG A 95 -1.07 -16.95 -19.36
CA ARG A 95 -0.43 -16.73 -20.68
C ARG A 95 -1.33 -16.08 -21.73
N ARG A 96 -2.56 -15.71 -21.41
CA ARG A 96 -3.51 -15.14 -22.39
C ARG A 96 -3.01 -13.78 -22.89
N ARG A 97 -2.87 -13.62 -24.20
CA ARG A 97 -2.34 -12.38 -24.81
C ARG A 97 -3.32 -11.18 -24.78
N LYS A 98 -4.63 -11.44 -24.80
CA LYS A 98 -5.69 -10.42 -24.76
C LYS A 98 -6.40 -10.48 -23.41
N THR A 99 -5.80 -9.96 -22.38
CA THR A 99 -6.43 -9.77 -21.08
C THR A 99 -6.54 -8.28 -20.81
N PRO A 100 -7.58 -7.88 -20.07
CA PRO A 100 -7.71 -6.52 -19.58
C PRO A 100 -6.48 -6.09 -18.73
N PRO A 101 -6.29 -4.78 -18.49
CA PRO A 101 -5.14 -4.27 -17.75
C PRO A 101 -5.11 -4.73 -16.29
N VAL A 102 -3.98 -4.53 -15.65
CA VAL A 102 -3.84 -4.42 -14.20
C VAL A 102 -4.17 -2.98 -13.82
N LEU A 103 -4.97 -2.78 -12.81
CA LEU A 103 -5.42 -1.46 -12.36
C LEU A 103 -4.98 -1.24 -10.91
N GLU A 104 -4.18 -0.24 -10.67
CA GLU A 104 -3.93 0.31 -9.35
C GLU A 104 -4.92 1.45 -9.11
N ILE A 105 -5.74 1.31 -8.07
CA ILE A 105 -6.69 2.33 -7.62
C ILE A 105 -6.19 2.96 -6.33
N MET A 106 -6.61 4.19 -6.05
CA MET A 106 -6.12 4.97 -4.91
C MET A 106 -4.59 5.03 -4.91
N SER A 107 -4.01 5.18 -6.12
CA SER A 107 -2.59 4.94 -6.38
C SER A 107 -1.67 6.03 -5.84
N GLY A 108 -2.22 7.13 -5.34
CA GLY A 108 -1.42 8.30 -5.03
C GLY A 108 -0.65 8.76 -6.27
N ASP A 109 0.67 8.88 -6.15
CA ASP A 109 1.52 9.28 -7.28
C ASP A 109 1.82 8.15 -8.30
N GLY A 110 1.25 6.97 -8.10
CA GLY A 110 1.36 5.84 -9.03
C GLY A 110 2.73 5.13 -9.02
N ARG A 111 3.55 5.37 -8.02
CA ARG A 111 4.93 4.83 -7.99
C ARG A 111 4.98 3.31 -8.04
N LEU A 112 4.05 2.62 -7.39
CA LEU A 112 3.99 1.16 -7.46
C LEU A 112 3.70 0.68 -8.90
N THR A 113 2.73 1.30 -9.58
CA THR A 113 2.47 1.02 -11.00
C THR A 113 3.71 1.23 -11.86
N GLU A 114 4.46 2.31 -11.65
CA GLU A 114 5.69 2.59 -12.41
C GLU A 114 6.73 1.48 -12.22
N PHE A 115 6.93 1.02 -10.99
CA PHE A 115 7.88 -0.07 -10.70
C PHE A 115 7.39 -1.44 -11.18
N LEU A 116 6.09 -1.69 -11.16
CA LEU A 116 5.51 -2.96 -11.63
C LEU A 116 5.46 -3.09 -13.15
N GLN A 117 5.31 -1.98 -13.88
CA GLN A 117 5.11 -2.02 -15.33
C GLN A 117 6.18 -2.79 -16.10
N PRO A 118 7.49 -2.70 -15.80
CA PRO A 118 8.52 -3.50 -16.47
C PRO A 118 8.43 -5.00 -16.19
N LEU A 119 7.85 -5.40 -15.05
CA LEU A 119 7.85 -6.77 -14.53
C LEU A 119 6.53 -7.50 -14.83
N VAL A 120 5.44 -6.76 -14.97
CA VAL A 120 4.11 -7.31 -15.25
C VAL A 120 3.89 -7.43 -16.74
N LYS A 121 3.41 -8.60 -17.20
CA LYS A 121 3.21 -8.92 -18.62
C LYS A 121 1.97 -8.24 -19.23
N ARG A 122 1.41 -7.26 -18.57
CA ARG A 122 0.22 -6.51 -18.98
C ARG A 122 0.43 -5.04 -18.76
N HIS A 123 -0.36 -4.24 -19.47
CA HIS A 123 -0.42 -2.81 -19.20
C HIS A 123 -0.95 -2.57 -17.79
N CYS A 124 -0.20 -1.79 -17.01
CA CYS A 124 -0.60 -1.34 -15.69
C CYS A 124 -1.12 0.09 -15.80
N ILE A 125 -2.25 0.36 -15.18
CA ILE A 125 -2.91 1.68 -15.15
C ILE A 125 -3.00 2.10 -13.70
N ALA A 126 -2.67 3.36 -13.42
CA ALA A 126 -2.84 3.96 -12.10
C ALA A 126 -3.92 5.04 -12.14
N THR A 127 -4.84 4.99 -11.17
CA THR A 127 -5.89 5.98 -10.98
C THR A 127 -5.99 6.42 -9.53
N ASP A 128 -6.34 7.69 -9.32
CA ASP A 128 -6.58 8.27 -8.00
C ASP A 128 -7.66 9.32 -8.09
N SER A 129 -8.59 9.38 -7.14
CA SER A 129 -9.65 10.41 -7.13
C SER A 129 -9.10 11.79 -6.85
N ARG A 130 -7.94 11.88 -6.21
CA ARG A 130 -7.30 13.09 -5.71
C ARG A 130 -8.10 13.84 -4.65
N ASP A 131 -9.06 13.16 -4.03
CA ASP A 131 -9.90 13.73 -2.95
C ASP A 131 -9.21 13.66 -1.59
N GLY A 132 -7.99 13.13 -1.55
CA GLY A 132 -7.20 12.99 -0.34
C GLY A 132 -6.76 14.33 0.25
N ARG A 133 -6.65 14.37 1.58
CA ARG A 133 -6.16 15.54 2.33
C ARG A 133 -4.65 15.79 2.20
N TYR A 134 -3.95 14.92 1.49
CA TYR A 134 -2.49 15.00 1.34
C TYR A 134 -2.11 15.77 0.09
N ASN A 135 -1.09 16.62 0.20
CA ASN A 135 -0.55 17.35 -0.96
C ASN A 135 0.38 16.43 -1.76
N ILE A 136 -0.20 15.56 -2.54
CA ILE A 136 0.54 14.61 -3.39
C ILE A 136 0.81 15.27 -4.75
N GLY A 137 2.07 15.20 -5.19
CA GLY A 137 2.47 15.60 -6.54
C GLY A 137 2.10 14.53 -7.55
N TYR A 138 0.90 14.62 -8.13
CA TYR A 138 0.41 13.63 -9.09
C TYR A 138 1.06 13.78 -10.47
N PRO A 139 1.74 12.75 -10.99
CA PRO A 139 2.19 12.73 -12.38
C PRO A 139 1.01 12.79 -13.36
N LYS A 140 1.23 13.35 -14.55
CA LYS A 140 0.15 13.50 -15.55
C LYS A 140 -0.41 12.16 -16.06
N TRP A 141 0.35 11.09 -15.94
CA TRP A 141 -0.06 9.76 -16.39
C TRP A 141 -0.93 9.01 -15.35
N VAL A 142 -0.99 9.47 -14.10
CA VAL A 142 -1.97 9.01 -13.12
C VAL A 142 -3.31 9.66 -13.46
N GLU A 143 -4.28 8.86 -13.85
CA GLU A 143 -5.58 9.39 -14.23
C GLU A 143 -6.40 9.80 -13.01
N THR A 144 -7.04 10.97 -13.07
CA THR A 144 -7.98 11.42 -12.04
C THR A 144 -9.29 10.69 -12.23
N LEU A 145 -9.56 9.67 -11.41
CA LEU A 145 -10.75 8.85 -11.50
C LEU A 145 -11.02 8.13 -10.18
N ASP A 146 -12.29 8.08 -9.78
CA ASP A 146 -12.74 7.28 -8.64
C ASP A 146 -12.51 5.79 -8.89
N ALA A 147 -12.34 5.01 -7.81
CA ALA A 147 -12.03 3.59 -7.89
C ALA A 147 -13.11 2.78 -8.63
N MET A 148 -14.39 3.05 -8.37
CA MET A 148 -15.49 2.30 -9.00
C MET A 148 -15.64 2.70 -10.47
N ASP A 149 -15.49 3.97 -10.81
CA ASP A 149 -15.50 4.47 -12.18
C ASP A 149 -14.30 3.93 -12.98
N ALA A 150 -13.14 3.83 -12.35
CA ALA A 150 -11.96 3.24 -12.95
C ALA A 150 -12.17 1.75 -13.29
N ILE A 151 -12.77 0.99 -12.37
CA ILE A 151 -13.10 -0.43 -12.60
C ILE A 151 -14.12 -0.56 -13.75
N ALA A 152 -15.15 0.27 -13.76
CA ALA A 152 -16.16 0.27 -14.83
C ALA A 152 -15.54 0.60 -16.19
N LYS A 153 -14.64 1.60 -16.25
CA LYS A 153 -13.96 2.05 -17.46
C LYS A 153 -13.00 0.99 -18.04
N TYR A 154 -12.18 0.42 -17.19
CA TYR A 154 -11.07 -0.44 -17.63
C TYR A 154 -11.38 -1.93 -17.60
N SER A 155 -12.41 -2.36 -16.85
CA SER A 155 -12.78 -3.77 -16.66
C SER A 155 -11.53 -4.62 -16.35
N PRO A 156 -10.75 -4.31 -15.31
CA PRO A 156 -9.43 -4.86 -15.10
C PRO A 156 -9.45 -6.37 -14.85
N SER A 157 -8.35 -7.04 -15.19
CA SER A 157 -8.14 -8.46 -14.87
C SER A 157 -7.52 -8.70 -13.50
N PHE A 158 -6.96 -7.67 -12.90
CA PHE A 158 -6.36 -7.66 -11.58
C PHE A 158 -6.39 -6.25 -11.01
N ILE A 159 -6.66 -6.11 -9.71
CA ILE A 159 -6.70 -4.82 -9.02
C ILE A 159 -5.61 -4.79 -7.94
N ILE A 160 -4.96 -3.65 -7.79
CA ILE A 160 -4.04 -3.35 -6.71
C ILE A 160 -4.65 -2.21 -5.89
N MET A 161 -4.73 -2.40 -4.57
CA MET A 161 -5.07 -1.38 -3.59
C MET A 161 -3.94 -1.27 -2.60
N CYS A 162 -3.27 -0.11 -2.58
CA CYS A 162 -2.15 0.13 -1.67
C CYS A 162 -2.51 1.31 -0.76
N TRP A 163 -2.62 1.04 0.55
CA TRP A 163 -2.98 2.03 1.58
C TRP A 163 -4.36 2.67 1.36
N GLU A 164 -5.38 1.81 1.21
CA GLU A 164 -6.78 2.24 1.20
C GLU A 164 -7.08 3.19 2.37
N PRO A 165 -7.81 4.31 2.15
CA PRO A 165 -8.15 5.24 3.23
C PRO A 165 -8.83 4.55 4.42
N TYR A 166 -8.47 4.94 5.63
CA TYR A 166 -8.99 4.35 6.87
C TYR A 166 -10.52 4.45 6.93
N LEU A 167 -11.17 3.35 7.30
CA LEU A 167 -12.62 3.15 7.34
C LEU A 167 -13.32 3.23 5.97
N SER A 168 -12.59 3.22 4.86
CA SER A 168 -13.18 3.10 3.52
C SER A 168 -13.88 1.75 3.38
N MET A 169 -15.08 1.77 2.80
CA MET A 169 -15.86 0.57 2.46
C MET A 169 -15.59 0.10 1.02
N THR A 170 -14.84 0.88 0.25
CA THR A 170 -14.62 0.65 -1.18
C THR A 170 -13.94 -0.69 -1.45
N GLY A 171 -12.93 -1.06 -0.63
CA GLY A 171 -12.26 -2.36 -0.75
C GLY A 171 -13.20 -3.54 -0.60
N ILE A 172 -14.17 -3.45 0.33
CA ILE A 172 -15.19 -4.50 0.51
C ILE A 172 -16.06 -4.65 -0.73
N GLU A 173 -16.48 -3.54 -1.33
CA GLU A 173 -17.30 -3.52 -2.54
C GLU A 173 -16.55 -4.14 -3.71
N ILE A 174 -15.28 -3.79 -3.87
CA ILE A 174 -14.41 -4.30 -4.93
C ILE A 174 -14.17 -5.80 -4.78
N VAL A 175 -13.88 -6.27 -3.58
CA VAL A 175 -13.67 -7.72 -3.33
C VAL A 175 -14.95 -8.52 -3.65
N LYS A 176 -16.14 -7.96 -3.41
CA LYS A 176 -17.43 -8.59 -3.79
C LYS A 176 -17.60 -8.78 -5.28
N MET A 177 -16.90 -8.00 -6.12
CA MET A 177 -16.99 -8.12 -7.58
C MET A 177 -16.31 -9.39 -8.13
N GLY A 178 -15.54 -10.11 -7.33
CA GLY A 178 -14.88 -11.36 -7.72
C GLY A 178 -13.64 -11.18 -8.59
N ILE A 179 -13.17 -9.95 -8.81
CA ILE A 179 -11.91 -9.67 -9.51
C ILE A 179 -10.75 -9.98 -8.56
N PRO A 180 -9.65 -10.61 -9.02
CA PRO A 180 -8.45 -10.78 -8.21
C PRO A 180 -7.90 -9.44 -7.70
N VAL A 181 -7.61 -9.35 -6.40
CA VAL A 181 -7.14 -8.13 -5.74
C VAL A 181 -5.88 -8.42 -4.92
N ALA A 182 -4.88 -7.56 -5.03
CA ALA A 182 -3.82 -7.40 -4.04
C ALA A 182 -4.15 -6.19 -3.15
N TRP A 183 -4.36 -6.42 -1.88
CA TRP A 183 -4.52 -5.38 -0.87
C TRP A 183 -3.22 -5.27 -0.07
N ILE A 184 -2.65 -4.07 0.02
CA ILE A 184 -1.37 -3.78 0.66
C ILE A 184 -1.60 -2.69 1.69
N GLY A 185 -1.22 -2.93 2.93
CA GLY A 185 -1.37 -1.95 4.00
C GLY A 185 -1.31 -2.57 5.38
N ASN A 186 -1.75 -1.82 6.37
CA ASN A 186 -1.88 -2.31 7.73
C ASN A 186 -3.36 -2.46 8.08
N PRO A 187 -3.85 -3.66 8.48
CA PRO A 187 -5.26 -3.91 8.76
C PRO A 187 -5.88 -2.98 9.82
N ASN A 188 -5.05 -2.44 10.72
CA ASN A 188 -5.52 -1.52 11.76
C ASN A 188 -5.54 -0.04 11.31
N MET A 189 -4.97 0.28 10.15
CA MET A 189 -4.75 1.65 9.67
C MET A 189 -5.34 1.92 8.29
N CYS A 190 -5.72 0.88 7.56
CA CYS A 190 -6.19 0.95 6.18
C CYS A 190 -7.55 0.27 6.03
N GLY A 191 -8.40 0.80 5.13
CA GLY A 191 -9.69 0.22 4.80
C GLY A 191 -10.62 0.00 5.98
N HIS A 192 -11.59 -0.84 5.81
CA HIS A 192 -12.47 -1.31 6.86
C HIS A 192 -12.18 -2.77 7.19
N THR A 193 -12.13 -3.12 8.49
CA THR A 193 -11.74 -4.46 8.95
C THR A 193 -12.63 -5.59 8.44
N ASP A 194 -13.89 -5.30 8.12
CA ASP A 194 -14.83 -6.30 7.57
C ASP A 194 -14.39 -6.88 6.22
N ILE A 195 -13.39 -6.28 5.54
CA ILE A 195 -12.82 -6.87 4.32
C ILE A 195 -12.20 -8.25 4.64
N PHE A 196 -11.65 -8.42 5.85
CA PHE A 196 -10.99 -9.65 6.30
C PHE A 196 -11.95 -10.76 6.71
N ASP A 197 -13.27 -10.50 6.76
CA ASP A 197 -14.29 -11.54 6.84
C ASP A 197 -14.41 -12.34 5.53
N ARG A 198 -13.82 -11.84 4.44
CA ARG A 198 -13.73 -12.53 3.15
C ARG A 198 -12.52 -13.43 3.11
N TYR A 199 -12.65 -14.56 2.40
CA TYR A 199 -11.50 -15.43 2.17
C TYR A 199 -10.36 -14.67 1.50
N HIS A 200 -9.21 -14.71 2.10
CA HIS A 200 -7.99 -14.06 1.62
C HIS A 200 -6.78 -14.96 1.88
N ILE A 201 -5.68 -14.68 1.19
CA ILE A 201 -4.42 -15.42 1.31
C ILE A 201 -3.32 -14.40 1.58
N PRO A 202 -2.60 -14.50 2.70
CA PRO A 202 -1.46 -13.62 2.99
C PRO A 202 -0.27 -13.97 2.07
N LEU A 203 0.54 -12.97 1.74
CA LEU A 203 1.81 -13.19 1.03
C LEU A 203 2.94 -13.63 1.96
N GLU A 204 2.87 -13.29 3.24
CA GLU A 204 3.95 -13.52 4.22
C GLU A 204 5.31 -13.00 3.75
N SER A 205 5.32 -11.85 3.09
CA SER A 205 6.54 -11.23 2.55
C SER A 205 7.37 -10.59 3.64
N LYS A 206 8.63 -10.99 3.76
CA LYS A 206 9.61 -10.31 4.61
C LYS A 206 10.12 -8.98 4.02
N PHE A 207 9.75 -8.70 2.77
CA PHE A 207 10.16 -7.49 2.06
C PHE A 207 9.10 -6.40 2.07
N ALA A 208 7.92 -6.66 2.65
CA ALA A 208 6.87 -5.66 2.80
C ALA A 208 7.22 -4.70 3.94
N LEU A 209 7.42 -3.42 3.61
CA LEU A 209 7.76 -2.37 4.56
C LEU A 209 6.82 -1.18 4.42
N SER A 210 6.52 -0.51 5.54
CA SER A 210 5.80 0.75 5.54
C SER A 210 6.41 1.77 6.50
N ARG A 211 5.96 3.00 6.39
CA ARG A 211 6.32 4.09 7.32
C ARG A 211 5.94 3.85 8.79
N HIS A 212 5.12 2.85 9.06
CA HIS A 212 4.62 2.51 10.40
C HIS A 212 5.32 1.30 11.01
N ASP A 213 6.23 0.66 10.27
CA ASP A 213 7.00 -0.45 10.79
C ASP A 213 8.11 0.04 11.73
N ILE A 214 8.53 -0.83 12.64
CA ILE A 214 9.63 -0.55 13.57
C ILE A 214 10.90 -1.16 12.98
N PHE A 215 11.73 -0.32 12.35
CA PHE A 215 12.88 -0.77 11.57
C PHE A 215 14.02 -1.27 12.42
N MET A 216 14.35 -0.60 13.53
CA MET A 216 15.44 -1.02 14.43
C MET A 216 15.15 -2.34 15.12
N GLU A 217 13.89 -2.63 15.43
CA GLU A 217 13.45 -3.91 15.99
C GLU A 217 13.28 -5.00 14.94
N LYS A 218 13.40 -4.65 13.65
CA LYS A 218 13.23 -5.53 12.49
C LYS A 218 11.88 -6.27 12.47
N GLU A 219 10.85 -5.63 13.03
CA GLU A 219 9.48 -6.09 12.94
C GLU A 219 8.79 -5.50 11.72
N PHE A 220 8.17 -6.36 10.92
CA PHE A 220 7.40 -5.95 9.76
C PHE A 220 5.91 -6.05 10.10
N LYS A 221 5.22 -4.91 10.04
CA LYS A 221 3.78 -4.80 10.36
C LYS A 221 2.92 -4.57 9.12
N THR A 222 3.56 -4.38 7.97
CA THR A 222 2.87 -4.25 6.69
C THR A 222 2.45 -5.62 6.21
N ASP A 223 1.18 -5.76 5.86
CA ASP A 223 0.60 -6.98 5.36
C ASP A 223 0.22 -6.85 3.89
N VAL A 224 0.27 -7.98 3.19
CA VAL A 224 -0.21 -8.11 1.81
C VAL A 224 -1.18 -9.27 1.75
N PHE A 225 -2.41 -8.99 1.37
CA PHE A 225 -3.47 -9.98 1.25
C PHE A 225 -3.99 -10.05 -0.18
N PHE A 226 -4.22 -11.27 -0.63
CA PHE A 226 -4.82 -11.52 -1.94
C PHE A 226 -6.26 -12.01 -1.77
N PHE A 227 -7.21 -11.28 -2.34
CA PHE A 227 -8.62 -11.66 -2.41
C PHE A 227 -8.95 -12.19 -3.80
N ASN A 228 -9.92 -13.10 -3.89
CA ASN A 228 -10.36 -13.71 -5.15
C ASN A 228 -9.23 -14.39 -5.94
N CYS A 229 -8.14 -14.73 -5.27
CA CYS A 229 -6.98 -15.40 -5.83
C CYS A 229 -6.97 -16.89 -5.51
N LYS A 230 -6.22 -17.67 -6.31
CA LYS A 230 -6.04 -19.11 -6.07
C LYS A 230 -4.73 -19.33 -5.29
N PRO A 231 -4.69 -20.24 -4.27
CA PRO A 231 -3.46 -20.48 -3.50
C PRO A 231 -2.23 -20.78 -4.37
N LYS A 232 -2.39 -21.47 -5.48
CA LYS A 232 -1.30 -21.78 -6.41
C LYS A 232 -0.70 -20.56 -7.14
N TRP A 233 -1.26 -19.36 -6.98
CA TRP A 233 -0.71 -18.13 -7.54
C TRP A 233 0.22 -17.41 -6.54
N ILE A 234 0.08 -17.68 -5.27
CA ILE A 234 0.88 -17.13 -4.17
C ILE A 234 1.92 -18.13 -3.70
#